data_c92bf1760743822ef285e07b1a7bf703
#
_entry.id   c92bf1760743822ef285e07b1a7bf703
#
_cell.length_a   1.000
_cell.length_b   1.000
_cell.length_c   1.000
_cell.angle_alpha   90.00
_cell.angle_beta   90.00
_cell.angle_gamma   90.00
#
_symmetry.space_group_name_H-M   'P 1'
#
loop_
_entity.id
_entity.type
_entity.pdbx_description
1 polymer ?
#
loop_
_entity_poly.entity_id
_entity_poly.type
_entity_poly.pdbx_seq_one_letter_code
_entity_poly.pdbx_strand_id
1 'polypeptide(L)'
;MGWSLTLYRVAEDAKFRVKPLDDRWQLDLSRDSFVGMEFSTLREVRRYLMEDCGARAMSALASDNTDWLHWPGDKEWGFDIALREDPVMAIGLVDVVCRCKDFIHFFHLINLRWPKIIIFDHETNAFHDEDLLQQFWTDFA
;
A
#
# COMPACT_ATOMS: atom_id res chain seq x y z
N MET A 1 -5.38 15.20 -8.57
CA MET A 1 -5.04 14.70 -7.24
C MET A 1 -5.16 13.18 -7.22
N GLY A 2 -4.19 12.54 -6.61
CA GLY A 2 -4.21 11.10 -6.45
C GLY A 2 -4.71 10.67 -5.09
N TRP A 3 -4.87 9.38 -4.92
CA TRP A 3 -5.29 8.77 -3.68
C TRP A 3 -4.09 8.61 -2.75
N SER A 4 -4.33 8.60 -1.45
CA SER A 4 -3.32 8.28 -0.44
C SER A 4 -3.71 6.99 0.26
N LEU A 5 -2.80 6.04 0.25
CA LEU A 5 -3.00 4.70 0.79
C LEU A 5 -1.84 4.34 1.70
N THR A 6 -2.08 3.46 2.65
CA THR A 6 -1.01 2.89 3.47
C THR A 6 -1.16 1.37 3.51
N LEU A 7 -0.07 0.67 3.22
CA LEU A 7 -0.03 -0.78 3.31
C LEU A 7 0.48 -1.18 4.68
N TYR A 8 -0.20 -2.12 5.31
CA TYR A 8 0.20 -2.71 6.59
C TYR A 8 0.33 -4.22 6.45
N ARG A 9 1.31 -4.77 7.13
CA ARG A 9 1.44 -6.22 7.27
C ARG A 9 0.72 -6.67 8.53
N VAL A 10 -0.02 -7.77 8.43
CA VAL A 10 -0.68 -8.40 9.57
C VAL A 10 -0.27 -9.87 9.66
N ALA A 11 -0.57 -10.53 10.78
CA ALA A 11 -0.28 -11.95 10.94
C ALA A 11 -1.00 -12.78 9.87
N GLU A 12 -0.33 -13.81 9.34
CA GLU A 12 -0.89 -14.63 8.26
C GLU A 12 -2.20 -15.32 8.65
N ASP A 13 -2.35 -15.67 9.91
CA ASP A 13 -3.55 -16.30 10.45
C ASP A 13 -4.62 -15.30 10.89
N ALA A 14 -4.37 -14.01 10.74
CA ALA A 14 -5.34 -12.97 11.08
C ALA A 14 -6.58 -13.08 10.19
N LYS A 15 -7.74 -13.03 10.82
CA LYS A 15 -9.03 -13.05 10.13
C LYS A 15 -9.81 -11.82 10.53
N PHE A 16 -10.41 -11.19 9.53
CA PHE A 16 -11.17 -9.97 9.74
C PHE A 16 -12.61 -10.16 9.28
N ARG A 17 -13.53 -9.58 10.03
CA ARG A 17 -14.91 -9.47 9.59
C ARG A 17 -15.02 -8.30 8.62
N VAL A 18 -16.08 -8.30 7.82
CA VAL A 18 -16.41 -7.19 6.93
C VAL A 18 -17.64 -6.47 7.46
N LYS A 19 -17.71 -5.19 7.15
CA LYS A 19 -18.88 -4.36 7.49
C LYS A 19 -19.20 -3.46 6.30
N PRO A 20 -20.44 -2.92 6.23
CA PRO A 20 -20.81 -2.03 5.14
C PRO A 20 -19.99 -0.74 5.10
N LEU A 21 -19.74 -0.25 3.88
CA LEU A 21 -19.19 1.06 3.60
C LEU A 21 -20.00 1.64 2.44
N ASP A 22 -21.06 2.38 2.74
CA ASP A 22 -22.06 2.85 1.77
C ASP A 22 -22.64 1.66 0.98
N ASP A 23 -22.42 1.59 -0.33
CA ASP A 23 -22.83 0.48 -1.19
C ASP A 23 -21.76 -0.61 -1.34
N ARG A 24 -20.74 -0.56 -0.50
CA ARG A 24 -19.54 -1.43 -0.59
C ARG A 24 -19.29 -2.12 0.76
N TRP A 25 -18.16 -2.79 0.83
CA TRP A 25 -17.72 -3.49 2.03
C TRP A 25 -16.31 -3.03 2.41
N GLN A 26 -16.02 -3.09 3.68
CA GLN A 26 -14.69 -2.80 4.24
C GLN A 26 -14.37 -3.85 5.30
N LEU A 27 -13.10 -3.96 5.67
CA LEU A 27 -12.71 -4.75 6.82
C LEU A 27 -13.19 -4.06 8.10
N ASP A 28 -13.71 -4.85 9.04
CA ASP A 28 -14.16 -4.32 10.33
C ASP A 28 -12.97 -4.10 11.25
N LEU A 29 -12.23 -3.05 10.98
CA LEU A 29 -11.05 -2.64 11.75
C LEU A 29 -11.15 -1.18 12.12
N SER A 30 -10.72 -0.86 13.33
CA SER A 30 -10.53 0.51 13.78
C SER A 30 -9.05 0.85 13.70
N ARG A 31 -8.73 2.03 13.18
CA ARG A 31 -7.35 2.51 13.12
C ARG A 31 -6.70 2.57 14.50
N ASP A 32 -7.48 2.91 15.54
CA ASP A 32 -6.98 3.04 16.90
C ASP A 32 -6.68 1.69 17.56
N SER A 33 -7.37 0.63 17.16
CA SER A 33 -7.19 -0.71 17.70
C SER A 33 -6.32 -1.61 16.83
N PHE A 34 -5.86 -1.11 15.70
CA PHE A 34 -5.10 -1.89 14.74
C PHE A 34 -3.62 -1.94 15.11
N VAL A 35 -3.06 -3.14 15.06
CA VAL A 35 -1.62 -3.37 15.30
C VAL A 35 -1.04 -4.06 14.08
N GLY A 36 -0.16 -3.35 13.37
CA GLY A 36 0.56 -3.92 12.24
C GLY A 36 1.83 -4.64 12.68
N MET A 37 2.36 -5.46 11.78
CA MET A 37 3.66 -6.12 11.93
C MET A 37 4.69 -5.43 11.06
N GLU A 38 5.97 -5.57 11.44
CA GLU A 38 7.04 -5.06 10.60
C GLU A 38 7.14 -5.85 9.28
N PHE A 39 7.49 -5.15 8.21
CA PHE A 39 7.80 -5.79 6.93
C PHE A 39 9.18 -6.44 6.98
N SER A 40 10.20 -5.63 6.99
CA SER A 40 11.61 -6.02 7.04
C SER A 40 12.43 -4.75 7.33
N THR A 41 13.75 -4.84 7.26
CA THR A 41 14.59 -3.66 7.35
C THR A 41 14.31 -2.72 6.19
N LEU A 42 14.56 -1.43 6.39
CA LEU A 42 14.41 -0.43 5.34
C LEU A 42 15.18 -0.82 4.06
N ARG A 43 16.40 -1.30 4.23
CA ARG A 43 17.25 -1.72 3.13
C ARG A 43 16.62 -2.87 2.31
N GLU A 44 16.07 -3.86 2.99
CA GLU A 44 15.45 -5.02 2.32
C GLU A 44 14.15 -4.63 1.61
N VAL A 45 13.32 -3.83 2.25
CA VAL A 45 12.06 -3.35 1.63
C VAL A 45 12.38 -2.52 0.40
N ARG A 46 13.32 -1.57 0.52
CA ARG A 46 13.73 -0.73 -0.61
C ARG A 46 14.25 -1.57 -1.77
N ARG A 47 15.11 -2.55 -1.48
CA ARG A 47 15.67 -3.42 -2.52
C ARG A 47 14.59 -4.22 -3.23
N TYR A 48 13.66 -4.81 -2.49
CA TYR A 48 12.56 -5.57 -3.10
C TYR A 48 11.69 -4.69 -4.00
N LEU A 49 11.33 -3.51 -3.52
CA LEU A 49 10.53 -2.56 -4.31
C LEU A 49 11.24 -2.16 -5.60
N MET A 50 12.54 -1.95 -5.56
CA MET A 50 13.31 -1.55 -6.75
C MET A 50 13.58 -2.72 -7.69
N GLU A 51 14.02 -3.86 -7.17
CA GLU A 51 14.45 -4.99 -8.00
C GLU A 51 13.29 -5.85 -8.50
N ASP A 52 12.29 -6.07 -7.66
CA ASP A 52 11.19 -7.00 -7.96
C ASP A 52 9.90 -6.29 -8.35
N CYS A 53 9.65 -5.09 -7.87
CA CYS A 53 8.43 -4.35 -8.16
C CYS A 53 8.61 -3.25 -9.21
N GLY A 54 9.83 -2.93 -9.57
CA GLY A 54 10.11 -1.92 -10.60
C GLY A 54 10.08 -0.48 -10.12
N ALA A 55 10.12 -0.24 -8.81
CA ALA A 55 10.21 1.11 -8.28
C ALA A 55 11.58 1.73 -8.57
N ARG A 56 11.63 3.06 -8.63
CA ARG A 56 12.85 3.83 -8.89
C ARG A 56 13.14 4.76 -7.73
N ALA A 57 14.43 4.97 -7.45
CA ALA A 57 14.84 5.95 -6.46
C ALA A 57 14.48 7.36 -6.93
N MET A 58 13.92 8.15 -6.02
CA MET A 58 13.68 9.56 -6.28
C MET A 58 14.85 10.39 -5.79
N SER A 59 15.13 11.48 -6.51
CA SER A 59 16.12 12.45 -6.06
C SER A 59 15.64 13.03 -4.73
N ALA A 60 16.48 12.93 -3.70
CA ALA A 60 16.12 13.37 -2.37
C ALA A 60 15.96 14.89 -2.32
N LEU A 61 14.73 15.34 -2.27
CA LEU A 61 14.39 16.69 -1.84
C LEU A 61 14.04 16.69 -0.36
N ALA A 62 14.36 15.60 0.34
CA ALA A 62 13.82 15.37 1.65
C ALA A 62 14.51 16.20 2.70
N SER A 63 13.77 17.13 3.27
CA SER A 63 14.06 17.72 4.55
C SER A 63 13.65 16.83 5.72
N ASP A 64 13.01 15.69 5.46
CA ASP A 64 12.60 14.72 6.46
C ASP A 64 13.38 13.40 6.28
N ASN A 65 13.19 12.45 7.20
CA ASN A 65 13.86 11.16 7.16
C ASN A 65 13.15 10.13 6.29
N THR A 66 12.33 10.57 5.37
CA THR A 66 11.57 9.69 4.48
C THR A 66 12.42 9.27 3.30
N ASP A 67 12.47 7.97 3.04
CA ASP A 67 13.05 7.43 1.83
C ASP A 67 11.97 7.34 0.77
N TRP A 68 12.12 8.09 -0.30
CA TRP A 68 11.12 8.18 -1.37
C TRP A 68 11.52 7.36 -2.59
N LEU A 69 10.58 6.57 -3.07
CA LEU A 69 10.67 5.85 -4.34
C LEU A 69 9.50 6.24 -5.21
N HIS A 70 9.61 5.99 -6.51
CA HIS A 70 8.52 6.17 -7.45
C HIS A 70 8.24 4.85 -8.18
N TRP A 71 6.98 4.44 -8.20
CA TRP A 71 6.55 3.32 -9.01
C TRP A 71 5.90 3.84 -10.28
N PRO A 72 6.53 3.63 -11.45
CA PRO A 72 5.95 4.06 -12.71
C PRO A 72 4.88 3.06 -13.15
N GLY A 73 3.65 3.50 -13.23
CA GLY A 73 2.59 2.73 -13.84
C GLY A 73 2.69 2.79 -15.36
N ASP A 74 1.62 2.40 -16.04
CA ASP A 74 1.55 2.50 -17.49
C ASP A 74 1.54 3.97 -17.92
N LYS A 75 2.44 4.34 -18.81
CA LYS A 75 2.63 5.71 -19.31
C LYS A 75 3.02 6.68 -18.20
N GLU A 76 2.19 7.72 -17.97
CA GLU A 76 2.47 8.75 -16.97
C GLU A 76 1.81 8.47 -15.62
N TRP A 77 1.25 7.28 -15.48
CA TRP A 77 0.48 6.90 -14.31
C TRP A 77 1.36 6.15 -13.33
N GLY A 78 1.17 6.40 -12.06
CA GLY A 78 1.96 5.75 -11.03
C GLY A 78 1.70 6.33 -9.66
N PHE A 79 2.65 6.17 -8.76
CA PHE A 79 2.54 6.72 -7.41
C PHE A 79 3.92 6.79 -6.76
N ASP A 80 4.02 7.61 -5.72
CA ASP A 80 5.21 7.72 -4.91
C ASP A 80 5.09 6.80 -3.69
N ILE A 81 6.21 6.22 -3.28
CA ILE A 81 6.28 5.31 -2.14
C ILE A 81 7.10 5.99 -1.04
N ALA A 82 6.53 6.07 0.15
CA ALA A 82 7.17 6.66 1.31
C ALA A 82 7.52 5.58 2.33
N LEU A 83 8.81 5.47 2.68
CA LEU A 83 9.32 4.59 3.73
C LEU A 83 9.91 5.49 4.82
N ARG A 84 9.30 5.49 6.01
CA ARG A 84 9.58 6.49 7.04
C ARG A 84 10.32 5.98 8.26
N GLU A 85 10.49 4.68 8.38
CA GLU A 85 11.10 4.09 9.58
C GLU A 85 11.86 2.80 9.26
N ASP A 86 12.73 2.40 10.15
CA ASP A 86 13.51 1.17 10.04
C ASP A 86 13.47 0.44 11.40
N PRO A 87 12.88 -0.77 11.52
CA PRO A 87 12.27 -1.53 10.43
C PRO A 87 10.99 -0.89 9.90
N VAL A 88 10.63 -1.25 8.68
CA VAL A 88 9.46 -0.68 8.00
C VAL A 88 8.19 -1.28 8.60
N MET A 89 7.35 -0.44 9.21
CA MET A 89 6.08 -0.85 9.80
C MET A 89 4.89 -0.57 8.87
N ALA A 90 5.06 0.33 7.93
CA ALA A 90 4.02 0.71 6.98
C ALA A 90 4.66 1.21 5.70
N ILE A 91 4.00 0.96 4.57
CA ILE A 91 4.42 1.48 3.27
C ILE A 91 3.37 2.50 2.82
N GLY A 92 3.76 3.77 2.79
CA GLY A 92 2.90 4.85 2.34
C GLY A 92 2.91 4.96 0.82
N LEU A 93 1.73 5.11 0.22
CA LEU A 93 1.57 5.36 -1.20
C LEU A 93 0.87 6.70 -1.38
N VAL A 94 1.52 7.60 -2.11
CA VAL A 94 1.09 8.98 -2.26
C VAL A 94 0.82 9.27 -3.74
N ASP A 95 -0.21 10.06 -3.98
CA ASP A 95 -0.61 10.44 -5.34
C ASP A 95 -0.83 9.24 -6.26
N VAL A 96 -1.58 8.24 -5.75
CA VAL A 96 -1.89 7.04 -6.52
C VAL A 96 -2.82 7.41 -7.68
N VAL A 97 -2.26 7.40 -8.88
CA VAL A 97 -2.98 7.65 -10.13
C VAL A 97 -2.55 6.56 -11.10
N CYS A 98 -3.33 5.50 -11.16
CA CYS A 98 -3.04 4.38 -12.04
C CYS A 98 -4.31 3.55 -12.26
N ARG A 99 -4.23 2.63 -13.21
CA ARG A 99 -5.34 1.70 -13.43
C ARG A 99 -5.43 0.71 -12.29
N CYS A 100 -6.63 0.32 -11.94
CA CYS A 100 -6.87 -0.63 -10.86
C CYS A 100 -6.07 -1.93 -11.07
N LYS A 101 -6.03 -2.45 -12.28
CA LYS A 101 -5.27 -3.68 -12.58
C LYS A 101 -3.78 -3.53 -12.31
N ASP A 102 -3.21 -2.36 -12.56
CA ASP A 102 -1.78 -2.11 -12.31
C ASP A 102 -1.51 -2.01 -10.82
N PHE A 103 -2.40 -1.38 -10.07
CA PHE A 103 -2.31 -1.31 -8.62
C PHE A 103 -2.46 -2.70 -7.99
N ILE A 104 -3.42 -3.50 -8.45
CA ILE A 104 -3.62 -4.87 -7.96
C ILE A 104 -2.37 -5.71 -8.24
N HIS A 105 -1.76 -5.54 -9.40
CA HIS A 105 -0.51 -6.23 -9.73
C HIS A 105 0.62 -5.85 -8.76
N PHE A 106 0.80 -4.56 -8.50
CA PHE A 106 1.78 -4.08 -7.52
C PHE A 106 1.49 -4.68 -6.14
N PHE A 107 0.24 -4.61 -5.71
CA PHE A 107 -0.17 -5.15 -4.41
C PHE A 107 0.08 -6.66 -4.32
N HIS A 108 -0.17 -7.38 -5.40
CA HIS A 108 0.12 -8.81 -5.47
C HIS A 108 1.61 -9.09 -5.29
N LEU A 109 2.48 -8.31 -5.92
CA LEU A 109 3.93 -8.45 -5.75
C LEU A 109 4.36 -8.24 -4.29
N ILE A 110 3.75 -7.28 -3.60
CA ILE A 110 4.01 -7.05 -2.18
C ILE A 110 3.57 -8.25 -1.36
N ASN A 111 2.38 -8.78 -1.63
CA ASN A 111 1.85 -9.97 -0.94
C ASN A 111 2.71 -11.23 -1.13
N LEU A 112 3.39 -11.36 -2.26
CA LEU A 112 4.28 -12.49 -2.49
C LEU A 112 5.45 -12.51 -1.51
N ARG A 113 5.96 -11.34 -1.16
CA ARG A 113 7.10 -11.23 -0.23
C ARG A 113 6.66 -11.17 1.24
N TRP A 114 5.56 -10.49 1.49
CA TRP A 114 5.00 -10.33 2.84
C TRP A 114 3.52 -10.73 2.82
N PRO A 115 3.21 -12.01 3.08
CA PRO A 115 1.82 -12.48 3.06
C PRO A 115 0.94 -11.74 4.06
N LYS A 116 -0.32 -11.58 3.69
CA LYS A 116 -1.34 -10.94 4.50
C LYS A 116 -1.11 -9.45 4.69
N ILE A 117 -1.23 -8.73 3.59
CA ILE A 117 -1.19 -7.27 3.57
C ILE A 117 -2.62 -6.73 3.54
N ILE A 118 -2.84 -5.65 4.29
CA ILE A 118 -4.09 -4.88 4.19
C ILE A 118 -3.78 -3.44 3.84
N ILE A 119 -4.77 -2.77 3.26
CA ILE A 119 -4.65 -1.40 2.79
C ILE A 119 -5.57 -0.51 3.60
N PHE A 120 -5.03 0.61 4.09
CA PHE A 120 -5.84 1.69 4.65
C PHE A 120 -5.99 2.78 3.59
N ASP A 121 -7.25 3.08 3.24
CA ASP A 121 -7.59 4.15 2.30
C ASP A 121 -7.89 5.42 3.09
N HIS A 122 -7.05 6.44 2.93
CA HIS A 122 -7.19 7.70 3.65
C HIS A 122 -8.38 8.53 3.17
N GLU A 123 -8.87 8.30 1.95
CA GLU A 123 -10.03 9.03 1.43
C GLU A 123 -11.33 8.56 2.07
N THR A 124 -11.50 7.26 2.22
CA THR A 124 -12.70 6.66 2.81
C THR A 124 -12.55 6.32 4.29
N ASN A 125 -11.32 6.42 4.82
CA ASN A 125 -10.99 6.05 6.18
C ASN A 125 -11.35 4.57 6.47
N ALA A 126 -11.07 3.70 5.52
CA ALA A 126 -11.49 2.29 5.54
C ALA A 126 -10.32 1.37 5.21
N PHE A 127 -10.39 0.15 5.76
CA PHE A 127 -9.41 -0.91 5.47
C PHE A 127 -9.96 -1.89 4.44
N HIS A 128 -9.09 -2.33 3.55
CA HIS A 128 -9.41 -3.31 2.50
C HIS A 128 -8.31 -4.37 2.43
N ASP A 129 -8.69 -5.59 2.05
CA ASP A 129 -7.75 -6.61 1.62
C ASP A 129 -7.77 -6.72 0.09
N GLU A 130 -6.99 -7.66 -0.45
CA GLU A 130 -6.91 -7.84 -1.90
C GLU A 130 -8.28 -8.23 -2.51
N ASP A 131 -9.04 -9.08 -1.83
CA ASP A 131 -10.35 -9.51 -2.33
C ASP A 131 -11.33 -8.35 -2.41
N LEU A 132 -11.41 -7.53 -1.36
CA LEU A 132 -12.26 -6.35 -1.35
C LEU A 132 -11.80 -5.33 -2.38
N LEU A 133 -10.49 -5.19 -2.56
CA LEU A 133 -9.93 -4.29 -3.54
C LEU A 133 -10.37 -4.68 -4.96
N GLN A 134 -10.30 -5.96 -5.29
CA GLN A 134 -10.70 -6.45 -6.61
C GLN A 134 -12.20 -6.30 -6.87
N GLN A 135 -13.01 -6.32 -5.83
CA GLN A 135 -14.47 -6.28 -5.98
C GLN A 135 -15.01 -4.93 -6.38
N PHE A 136 -14.42 -3.85 -5.89
CA PHE A 136 -15.03 -2.56 -6.12
C PHE A 136 -14.13 -1.45 -6.61
N TRP A 137 -12.86 -1.68 -6.72
CA TRP A 137 -12.00 -0.61 -7.23
C TRP A 137 -11.96 -0.69 -8.74
N THR A 138 -12.38 0.40 -9.35
CA THR A 138 -12.20 0.62 -10.77
C THR A 138 -10.88 1.36 -10.98
N ASP A 139 -10.72 2.08 -12.06
CA ASP A 139 -9.52 2.87 -12.27
C ASP A 139 -9.47 4.07 -11.33
N PHE A 140 -8.29 4.39 -10.85
CA PHE A 140 -8.06 5.56 -10.01
C PHE A 140 -8.00 6.86 -10.80
N ALA A 141 -8.18 6.80 -12.04
CA ALA A 141 -8.09 7.97 -12.90
C ALA A 141 -9.27 8.92 -12.75
#